data_83e8b7d5455272300a0288fba3d37322
#
_entry.id   83e8b7d5455272300a0288fba3d37322
#
_cell.length_a   1.000
_cell.length_b   1.000
_cell.length_c   1.000
_cell.angle_alpha   90.00
_cell.angle_beta   90.00
_cell.angle_gamma   90.00
#
_symmetry.space_group_name_H-M   'P 1'
#
loop_
_entity.id
_entity.type
_entity.pdbx_description
1 polymer ?
#
loop_
_entity_poly.entity_id
_entity_poly.type
_entity_poly.pdbx_seq_one_letter_code
_entity_poly.pdbx_strand_id
1 'polypeptide(L)'
;MSSPVTTFDERYSVIQSRDPRFDGQFVTAVRSTGIYCRPSCPARTPKQSNVTFYATSAAAHEAGYRACKRCLPEAAPGSPAWNIRGDTTARAMRLIADGVIEREGVPGLAHRLGYSSRHLTRLLTAELGAGPLALSRAHRAHTARMLLVGTDLPASRTPREWSR
;
A
#
# COMPACT_ATOMS: atom_id res chain seq x y z
N MET A 1 -21.55 7.54 -10.70
CA MET A 1 -21.25 8.78 -9.92
C MET A 1 -21.67 8.51 -8.48
N SER A 2 -20.73 8.56 -7.55
CA SER A 2 -21.07 8.41 -6.13
C SER A 2 -21.75 9.66 -5.64
N SER A 3 -22.90 9.52 -4.99
CA SER A 3 -23.61 10.65 -4.35
C SER A 3 -22.67 11.32 -3.33
N PRO A 4 -22.72 12.64 -3.17
CA PRO A 4 -21.92 13.32 -2.18
C PRO A 4 -22.28 12.82 -0.78
N VAL A 5 -21.29 12.36 -0.03
CA VAL A 5 -21.44 11.90 1.36
C VAL A 5 -21.52 13.14 2.24
N THR A 6 -22.72 13.47 2.67
CA THR A 6 -23.01 14.77 3.33
C THR A 6 -23.18 14.67 4.83
N THR A 7 -23.69 13.53 5.34
CA THR A 7 -23.93 13.35 6.78
C THR A 7 -22.70 12.85 7.53
N PHE A 8 -22.66 13.08 8.84
CA PHE A 8 -21.59 12.60 9.71
C PHE A 8 -21.50 11.07 9.69
N ASP A 9 -22.64 10.38 9.78
CA ASP A 9 -22.69 8.91 9.86
C ASP A 9 -22.23 8.25 8.56
N GLU A 10 -22.60 8.82 7.41
CA GLU A 10 -22.10 8.38 6.10
C GLU A 10 -20.58 8.50 6.01
N ARG A 11 -20.02 9.67 6.37
CA ARG A 11 -18.56 9.88 6.38
C ARG A 11 -17.86 8.96 7.35
N TYR A 12 -18.45 8.69 8.51
CA TYR A 12 -17.90 7.77 9.47
C TYR A 12 -17.89 6.33 8.94
N SER A 13 -18.95 5.89 8.27
CA SER A 13 -19.00 4.59 7.57
C SER A 13 -17.92 4.47 6.49
N VAL A 14 -17.68 5.53 5.73
CA VAL A 14 -16.61 5.57 4.72
C VAL A 14 -15.23 5.36 5.34
N ILE A 15 -14.92 6.01 6.47
CA ILE A 15 -13.61 5.82 7.11
C ILE A 15 -13.47 4.45 7.80
N GLN A 16 -14.57 3.84 8.22
CA GLN A 16 -14.56 2.46 8.72
C GLN A 16 -14.23 1.46 7.62
N SER A 17 -14.82 1.64 6.44
CA SER A 17 -14.54 0.82 5.26
C SER A 17 -13.22 1.16 4.56
N ARG A 18 -12.62 2.32 4.90
CA ARG A 18 -11.38 2.82 4.28
C ARG A 18 -11.48 2.93 2.76
N ASP A 19 -12.59 3.41 2.28
CA ASP A 19 -12.89 3.47 0.86
C ASP A 19 -12.09 4.59 0.15
N PRO A 20 -11.13 4.23 -0.75
CA PRO A 20 -10.29 5.22 -1.43
C PRO A 20 -11.05 6.07 -2.46
N ARG A 21 -12.26 5.68 -2.85
CA ARG A 21 -13.09 6.47 -3.79
C ARG A 21 -13.49 7.82 -3.22
N PHE A 22 -13.45 7.96 -1.91
CA PHE A 22 -13.79 9.21 -1.20
C PHE A 22 -12.57 10.05 -0.83
N ASP A 23 -11.36 9.62 -1.18
CA ASP A 23 -10.15 10.41 -0.96
C ASP A 23 -10.23 11.71 -1.78
N GLY A 24 -9.96 12.83 -1.10
CA GLY A 24 -10.10 14.15 -1.70
C GLY A 24 -11.47 14.79 -1.57
N GLN A 25 -12.53 14.07 -1.18
CA GLN A 25 -13.85 14.65 -0.94
C GLN A 25 -13.99 15.28 0.45
N PHE A 26 -13.31 14.72 1.43
CA PHE A 26 -13.22 15.24 2.80
C PHE A 26 -11.98 14.69 3.51
N VAL A 27 -11.66 15.29 4.65
CA VAL A 27 -10.62 14.79 5.56
C VAL A 27 -11.20 14.54 6.95
N THR A 28 -10.62 13.58 7.64
CA THR A 28 -11.01 13.15 8.97
C THR A 28 -10.00 13.67 9.99
N ALA A 29 -10.40 14.60 10.83
CA ALA A 29 -9.58 15.11 11.92
C ALA A 29 -9.88 14.37 13.23
N VAL A 30 -8.85 13.96 13.95
CA VAL A 30 -8.93 13.20 15.20
C VAL A 30 -8.49 14.08 16.35
N ARG A 31 -9.44 14.49 17.19
CA ARG A 31 -9.19 15.41 18.31
C ARG A 31 -8.15 14.91 19.31
N SER A 32 -8.16 13.61 19.61
CA SER A 32 -7.24 13.01 20.59
C SER A 32 -5.76 13.03 20.15
N THR A 33 -5.50 13.12 18.85
CA THR A 33 -4.14 13.08 18.28
C THR A 33 -3.72 14.39 17.62
N GLY A 34 -4.67 15.29 17.34
CA GLY A 34 -4.44 16.50 16.57
C GLY A 34 -4.03 16.25 15.11
N ILE A 35 -4.42 15.08 14.55
CA ILE A 35 -4.00 14.66 13.21
C ILE A 35 -5.23 14.59 12.31
N TYR A 36 -5.10 15.03 11.05
CA TYR A 36 -6.09 14.76 10.04
C TYR A 36 -5.58 13.79 8.97
N CYS A 37 -6.49 12.97 8.49
CA CYS A 37 -6.24 11.86 7.57
C CYS A 37 -7.21 11.92 6.40
N ARG A 38 -6.86 11.30 5.27
CA ARG A 38 -7.83 10.99 4.21
C ARG A 38 -8.69 9.77 4.58
N PRO A 39 -9.87 9.59 3.95
CA PRO A 39 -10.80 8.49 4.25
C PRO A 39 -10.17 7.09 4.21
N SER A 40 -9.33 6.81 3.23
CA SER A 40 -8.67 5.51 3.05
C SER A 40 -7.47 5.27 3.99
N CYS A 41 -7.22 6.14 4.96
CA CYS A 41 -6.07 6.02 5.85
C CYS A 41 -6.03 4.65 6.55
N PRO A 42 -4.88 3.94 6.52
CA PRO A 42 -4.74 2.62 7.15
C PRO A 42 -4.58 2.66 8.67
N ALA A 43 -4.56 3.83 9.28
CA ALA A 43 -4.53 3.95 10.72
C ALA A 43 -5.78 3.33 11.34
N ARG A 44 -5.69 3.02 12.64
CA ARG A 44 -6.86 2.54 13.38
C ARG A 44 -7.97 3.57 13.28
N THR A 45 -9.19 3.12 12.96
CA THR A 45 -10.37 3.98 12.94
C THR A 45 -10.59 4.59 14.32
N PRO A 46 -10.65 5.93 14.44
CA PRO A 46 -10.85 6.59 15.72
C PRO A 46 -12.27 6.39 16.23
N LYS A 47 -12.49 6.57 17.52
CA LYS A 47 -13.84 6.58 18.08
C LYS A 47 -14.63 7.74 17.47
N GLN A 48 -15.91 7.51 17.20
CA GLN A 48 -16.82 8.50 16.62
C GLN A 48 -16.83 9.84 17.39
N SER A 49 -16.80 9.77 18.72
CA SER A 49 -16.74 10.94 19.59
C SER A 49 -15.50 11.83 19.43
N ASN A 50 -14.42 11.30 18.84
CA ASN A 50 -13.15 12.01 18.65
C ASN A 50 -12.96 12.51 17.21
N VAL A 51 -13.95 12.34 16.33
CA VAL A 51 -13.85 12.65 14.92
C VAL A 51 -14.55 13.96 14.59
N THR A 52 -13.90 14.76 13.76
CA THR A 52 -14.49 15.91 13.07
C THR A 52 -14.13 15.82 11.59
N PHE A 53 -15.07 16.11 10.71
CA PHE A 53 -14.83 16.09 9.27
C PHE A 53 -14.69 17.51 8.73
N TYR A 54 -13.70 17.72 7.85
CA TYR A 54 -13.50 18.96 7.12
C TYR A 54 -13.56 18.70 5.61
N ALA A 55 -14.06 19.67 4.88
CA ALA A 55 -14.17 19.56 3.42
C ALA A 55 -12.79 19.54 2.73
N THR A 56 -11.79 20.19 3.34
CA THR A 56 -10.43 20.33 2.78
C THR A 56 -9.37 20.14 3.82
N SER A 57 -8.17 19.75 3.39
CA SER A 57 -6.96 19.70 4.24
C SER A 57 -6.64 21.07 4.82
N ALA A 58 -6.83 22.16 4.05
CA ALA A 58 -6.59 23.51 4.50
C ALA A 58 -7.48 23.88 5.70
N ALA A 59 -8.78 23.56 5.64
CA ALA A 59 -9.71 23.85 6.74
C ALA A 59 -9.35 23.05 8.01
N ALA A 60 -8.88 21.82 7.89
CA ALA A 60 -8.40 21.03 9.02
C ALA A 60 -7.11 21.62 9.60
N HIS A 61 -6.21 22.10 8.74
CA HIS A 61 -4.96 22.75 9.16
C HIS A 61 -5.23 24.05 9.93
N GLU A 62 -6.10 24.91 9.42
CA GLU A 62 -6.53 26.15 10.10
C GLU A 62 -7.18 25.88 11.45
N ALA A 63 -7.88 24.76 11.58
CA ALA A 63 -8.46 24.30 12.84
C ALA A 63 -7.41 23.73 13.84
N GLY A 64 -6.12 23.78 13.49
CA GLY A 64 -5.00 23.38 14.36
C GLY A 64 -4.59 21.91 14.26
N TYR A 65 -5.12 21.17 13.30
CA TYR A 65 -4.69 19.78 13.07
C TYR A 65 -3.49 19.72 12.14
N ARG A 66 -2.65 18.69 12.29
CA ARG A 66 -1.52 18.43 11.40
C ARG A 66 -1.79 17.25 10.47
N ALA A 67 -1.17 17.27 9.31
CA ALA A 67 -1.29 16.20 8.32
C ALA A 67 -0.73 14.86 8.83
N CYS A 68 -1.43 13.78 8.53
CA CYS A 68 -0.97 12.43 8.82
C CYS A 68 0.23 12.07 7.93
N LYS A 69 1.36 11.74 8.56
CA LYS A 69 2.59 11.32 7.84
C LYS A 69 2.45 9.95 7.14
N ARG A 70 1.42 9.16 7.51
CA ARG A 70 1.21 7.83 6.95
C ARG A 70 0.41 7.84 5.67
N CYS A 71 -0.64 8.65 5.59
CA CYS A 71 -1.50 8.72 4.41
C CYS A 71 -1.25 9.96 3.54
N LEU A 72 -0.48 10.94 4.00
CA LEU A 72 -0.15 12.19 3.30
C LEU A 72 -1.37 12.83 2.63
N PRO A 73 -2.36 13.33 3.41
CA PRO A 73 -3.62 13.81 2.87
C PRO A 73 -3.50 15.05 1.99
N GLU A 74 -2.35 15.72 2.02
CA GLU A 74 -2.02 16.91 1.21
C GLU A 74 -1.36 16.57 -0.13
N ALA A 75 -0.97 15.29 -0.34
CA ALA A 75 -0.38 14.89 -1.60
C ALA A 75 -1.38 15.00 -2.74
N ALA A 76 -0.90 15.40 -3.93
CA ALA A 76 -1.75 15.48 -5.11
C ALA A 76 -2.28 14.09 -5.49
N PRO A 77 -3.58 13.96 -5.80
CA PRO A 77 -4.15 12.68 -6.26
C PRO A 77 -3.36 12.11 -7.45
N GLY A 78 -3.04 10.82 -7.38
CA GLY A 78 -2.26 10.14 -8.42
C GLY A 78 -0.74 10.32 -8.35
N SER A 79 -0.24 11.21 -7.47
CA SER A 79 1.21 11.36 -7.26
C SER A 79 1.81 10.12 -6.55
N PRO A 80 3.14 9.88 -6.65
CA PRO A 80 3.81 8.83 -5.88
C PRO A 80 3.57 8.95 -4.37
N ALA A 81 3.52 10.18 -3.85
CA ALA A 81 3.22 10.44 -2.44
C ALA A 81 1.78 10.08 -2.07
N TRP A 82 0.83 10.26 -2.98
CA TRP A 82 -0.56 9.82 -2.81
C TRP A 82 -0.70 8.30 -2.80
N ASN A 83 0.04 7.62 -3.67
CA ASN A 83 -0.01 6.18 -3.90
C ASN A 83 1.10 5.42 -3.18
N ILE A 84 1.65 5.92 -2.07
CA ILE A 84 2.81 5.34 -1.36
C ILE A 84 2.69 3.82 -1.19
N ARG A 85 1.51 3.29 -0.87
CA ARG A 85 1.30 1.85 -0.74
C ARG A 85 1.37 1.11 -2.07
N GLY A 86 0.65 1.61 -3.06
CA GLY A 86 0.68 1.05 -4.41
C GLY A 86 2.07 1.13 -5.02
N ASP A 87 2.79 2.22 -4.79
CA ASP A 87 4.17 2.37 -5.24
C ASP A 87 5.13 1.42 -4.53
N THR A 88 5.00 1.26 -3.21
CA THR A 88 5.81 0.29 -2.45
C THR A 88 5.56 -1.14 -2.93
N THR A 89 4.30 -1.51 -3.15
CA THR A 89 3.92 -2.83 -3.66
C THR A 89 4.48 -3.05 -5.07
N ALA A 90 4.34 -2.08 -5.96
CA ALA A 90 4.89 -2.14 -7.31
C ALA A 90 6.42 -2.23 -7.31
N ARG A 91 7.12 -1.46 -6.46
CA ARG A 91 8.57 -1.57 -6.27
C ARG A 91 8.98 -2.94 -5.74
N ALA A 92 8.26 -3.46 -4.74
CA ALA A 92 8.50 -4.80 -4.21
C ALA A 92 8.39 -5.86 -5.31
N MET A 93 7.34 -5.81 -6.12
CA MET A 93 7.14 -6.75 -7.22
C MET A 93 8.23 -6.66 -8.28
N ARG A 94 8.71 -5.46 -8.64
CA ARG A 94 9.87 -5.31 -9.53
C ARG A 94 11.13 -5.93 -8.95
N LEU A 95 11.46 -5.65 -7.70
CA LEU A 95 12.63 -6.23 -7.03
C LEU A 95 12.53 -7.76 -6.87
N ILE A 96 11.32 -8.30 -6.67
CA ILE A 96 11.09 -9.74 -6.66
C ILE A 96 11.35 -10.32 -8.06
N ALA A 97 10.84 -9.68 -9.10
CA ALA A 97 11.09 -10.09 -10.48
C ALA A 97 12.58 -10.05 -10.86
N ASP A 98 13.31 -9.08 -10.32
CA ASP A 98 14.76 -8.95 -10.48
C ASP A 98 15.56 -9.96 -9.64
N GLY A 99 14.91 -10.87 -8.90
CA GLY A 99 15.56 -11.94 -8.13
C GLY A 99 16.23 -11.47 -6.84
N VAL A 100 15.79 -10.38 -6.24
CA VAL A 100 16.36 -9.89 -4.97
C VAL A 100 16.14 -10.89 -3.83
N ILE A 101 14.98 -11.56 -3.78
CA ILE A 101 14.71 -12.56 -2.73
C ILE A 101 15.64 -13.76 -2.84
N GLU A 102 15.98 -14.19 -4.03
CA GLU A 102 16.87 -15.31 -4.29
C GLU A 102 18.31 -15.02 -3.86
N ARG A 103 18.74 -13.77 -4.02
CA ARG A 103 20.11 -13.33 -3.66
C ARG A 103 20.25 -12.86 -2.22
N GLU A 104 19.28 -12.15 -1.71
CA GLU A 104 19.37 -11.38 -0.45
C GLU A 104 18.29 -11.78 0.58
N GLY A 105 17.34 -12.62 0.20
CA GLY A 105 16.24 -13.01 1.05
C GLY A 105 15.21 -11.88 1.28
N VAL A 106 14.23 -12.15 2.12
CA VAL A 106 13.23 -11.16 2.55
C VAL A 106 13.86 -9.98 3.30
N PRO A 107 14.88 -10.16 4.14
CA PRO A 107 15.56 -9.05 4.78
C PRO A 107 16.19 -8.07 3.78
N GLY A 108 16.83 -8.55 2.72
CA GLY A 108 17.41 -7.72 1.68
C GLY A 108 16.36 -6.92 0.92
N LEU A 109 15.25 -7.56 0.55
CA LEU A 109 14.11 -6.87 -0.08
C LEU A 109 13.55 -5.77 0.84
N ALA A 110 13.36 -6.07 2.11
CA ALA A 110 12.83 -5.13 3.09
C ALA A 110 13.78 -3.93 3.28
N HIS A 111 15.08 -4.18 3.39
CA HIS A 111 16.09 -3.14 3.50
C HIS A 111 16.08 -2.19 2.30
N ARG A 112 16.03 -2.71 1.08
CA ARG A 112 15.96 -1.91 -0.17
C ARG A 112 14.71 -1.02 -0.26
N LEU A 113 13.63 -1.42 0.41
CA LEU A 113 12.37 -0.69 0.46
C LEU A 113 12.26 0.23 1.69
N GLY A 114 13.21 0.19 2.62
CA GLY A 114 13.21 1.00 3.85
C GLY A 114 12.24 0.49 4.92
N TYR A 115 11.95 -0.82 4.95
CA TYR A 115 11.04 -1.46 5.89
C TYR A 115 11.71 -2.60 6.68
N SER A 116 11.11 -2.99 7.81
CA SER A 116 11.41 -4.27 8.44
C SER A 116 10.76 -5.42 7.65
N SER A 117 11.38 -6.62 7.70
CA SER A 117 10.83 -7.83 7.04
C SER A 117 9.40 -8.13 7.48
N ARG A 118 9.10 -7.96 8.77
CA ARG A 118 7.75 -8.16 9.33
C ARG A 118 6.74 -7.17 8.76
N HIS A 119 7.12 -5.89 8.68
CA HIS A 119 6.23 -4.85 8.13
C HIS A 119 5.97 -5.09 6.65
N LEU A 120 7.01 -5.37 5.88
CA LEU A 120 6.90 -5.67 4.45
C LEU A 120 6.01 -6.88 4.19
N THR A 121 6.21 -7.98 4.94
CA THR A 121 5.39 -9.19 4.82
C THR A 121 3.92 -8.88 5.07
N ARG A 122 3.61 -8.15 6.14
CA ARG A 122 2.23 -7.75 6.46
C ARG A 122 1.62 -6.84 5.39
N LEU A 123 2.41 -5.89 4.87
CA LEU A 123 1.96 -4.98 3.81
C LEU A 123 1.62 -5.76 2.52
N LEU A 124 2.53 -6.60 2.04
CA LEU A 124 2.31 -7.38 0.82
C LEU A 124 1.17 -8.39 0.97
N THR A 125 1.06 -9.04 2.13
CA THR A 125 -0.07 -9.95 2.40
C THR A 125 -1.41 -9.21 2.40
N ALA A 126 -1.47 -8.00 2.95
CA ALA A 126 -2.69 -7.20 2.96
C ALA A 126 -3.09 -6.68 1.55
N GLU A 127 -2.10 -6.32 0.73
CA GLU A 127 -2.35 -5.73 -0.59
C GLU A 127 -2.52 -6.80 -1.70
N LEU A 128 -1.73 -7.87 -1.64
CA LEU A 128 -1.63 -8.89 -2.69
C LEU A 128 -2.11 -10.29 -2.26
N GLY A 129 -2.52 -10.44 -1.01
CA GLY A 129 -2.97 -11.74 -0.48
C GLY A 129 -1.84 -12.74 -0.19
N ALA A 130 -0.57 -12.37 -0.41
CA ALA A 130 0.56 -13.27 -0.24
C ALA A 130 1.82 -12.55 0.25
N GLY A 131 2.64 -13.24 1.04
CA GLY A 131 3.91 -12.71 1.52
C GLY A 131 5.03 -12.80 0.46
N PRO A 132 6.18 -12.12 0.71
CA PRO A 132 7.28 -11.97 -0.26
C PRO A 132 7.78 -13.28 -0.85
N LEU A 133 7.98 -14.31 -0.02
CA LEU A 133 8.45 -15.63 -0.48
C LEU A 133 7.45 -16.33 -1.41
N ALA A 134 6.15 -16.25 -1.10
CA ALA A 134 5.11 -16.84 -1.93
C ALA A 134 5.04 -16.11 -3.28
N LEU A 135 5.13 -14.78 -3.28
CA LEU A 135 5.16 -13.96 -4.50
C LEU A 135 6.37 -14.30 -5.37
N SER A 136 7.57 -14.45 -4.77
CA SER A 136 8.78 -14.86 -5.49
C SER A 136 8.63 -16.26 -6.11
N ARG A 137 8.12 -17.23 -5.37
CA ARG A 137 7.87 -18.58 -5.90
C ARG A 137 6.89 -18.58 -7.06
N ALA A 138 5.80 -17.82 -6.93
CA ALA A 138 4.81 -17.69 -8.00
C ALA A 138 5.40 -17.05 -9.27
N HIS A 139 6.22 -16.00 -9.10
CA HIS A 139 6.91 -15.34 -10.20
C HIS A 139 7.87 -16.30 -10.92
N ARG A 140 8.70 -17.04 -10.18
CA ARG A 140 9.63 -18.04 -10.76
C ARG A 140 8.89 -19.16 -11.47
N ALA A 141 7.81 -19.69 -10.89
CA ALA A 141 7.00 -20.72 -11.53
C ALA A 141 6.39 -20.22 -12.85
N HIS A 142 5.91 -18.97 -12.87
CA HIS A 142 5.39 -18.35 -14.08
C HIS A 142 6.49 -18.19 -15.14
N THR A 143 7.66 -17.67 -14.76
CA THR A 143 8.80 -17.50 -15.67
C THR A 143 9.27 -18.83 -16.25
N ALA A 144 9.41 -19.87 -15.40
CA ALA A 144 9.78 -21.21 -15.83
C ALA A 144 8.77 -21.78 -16.84
N ARG A 145 7.47 -21.61 -16.56
CA ARG A 145 6.41 -22.04 -17.48
C ARG A 145 6.52 -21.33 -18.84
N MET A 146 6.73 -20.02 -18.84
CA MET A 146 6.86 -19.25 -20.08
C MET A 146 8.07 -19.70 -20.91
N LEU A 147 9.19 -20.01 -20.25
CA LEU A 147 10.38 -20.52 -20.90
C LEU A 147 10.17 -21.92 -21.50
N LEU A 148 9.50 -22.82 -20.76
CA LEU A 148 9.22 -24.18 -21.24
C LEU A 148 8.25 -24.22 -22.42
N VAL A 149 7.30 -23.27 -22.48
CA VAL A 149 6.32 -23.18 -23.58
C VAL A 149 6.88 -22.40 -24.77
N GLY A 150 7.70 -21.39 -24.52
CA GLY A 150 8.19 -20.45 -25.53
C GLY A 150 9.57 -20.78 -26.13
N THR A 151 10.26 -21.81 -25.61
CA THR A 151 11.63 -22.17 -26.06
C THR A 151 11.82 -23.68 -26.10
N ASP A 152 12.77 -24.15 -26.92
CA ASP A 152 13.19 -25.56 -27.00
C ASP A 152 14.24 -25.91 -25.92
N LEU A 153 14.33 -25.14 -24.83
CA LEU A 153 15.26 -25.40 -23.74
C LEU A 153 14.87 -26.70 -23.00
N PRO A 154 15.81 -27.66 -22.83
CA PRO A 154 15.52 -28.87 -22.09
C PRO A 154 15.25 -28.56 -20.61
N ALA A 155 14.19 -29.12 -20.08
CA ALA A 155 13.73 -28.92 -18.70
C ALA A 155 14.81 -29.22 -17.62
N SER A 156 15.79 -30.04 -17.94
CA SER A 156 16.93 -30.40 -17.08
C SER A 156 17.94 -29.27 -16.87
N ARG A 157 17.93 -28.22 -17.69
CA ARG A 157 18.85 -27.08 -17.58
C ARG A 157 18.30 -25.86 -16.85
N THR A 158 17.01 -25.83 -16.58
CA THR A 158 16.33 -24.66 -16.03
C THR A 158 16.65 -24.30 -14.56
N PRO A 159 17.06 -25.17 -13.63
CA PRO A 159 17.30 -24.76 -12.24
C PRO A 159 18.73 -24.34 -11.89
N ARG A 160 19.75 -24.64 -12.70
CA ARG A 160 21.15 -24.42 -12.31
C ARG A 160 21.89 -23.25 -12.95
N GLU A 161 21.44 -22.78 -14.10
CA GLU A 161 22.12 -21.70 -14.82
C GLU A 161 21.67 -20.29 -14.45
N TRP A 162 20.59 -20.17 -13.71
CA TRP A 162 20.05 -18.87 -13.26
C TRP A 162 20.50 -18.44 -11.86
N SER A 163 21.46 -19.17 -11.27
CA SER A 163 22.06 -18.87 -9.97
C SER A 163 23.46 -18.25 -10.06
N ARG A 164 23.82 -17.64 -11.21
CA ARG A 164 25.08 -16.88 -11.37
C ARG A 164 24.83 -15.44 -11.69
#